data_f90f42af07421726f695b0ec813a266d
#
_entry.id   f90f42af07421726f695b0ec813a266d
#
_cell.length_a   1.000
_cell.length_b   1.000
_cell.length_c   1.000
_cell.angle_alpha   90.00
_cell.angle_beta   90.00
_cell.angle_gamma   90.00
#
_symmetry.space_group_name_H-M   'P 1'
#
loop_
_entity.id
_entity.type
_entity.pdbx_description
1 polymer ?
#
loop_
_entity_poly.entity_id
_entity_poly.type
_entity_poly.pdbx_seq_one_letter_code
_entity_poly.pdbx_strand_id
1 'polypeptide(L)'
;MAALISGCGIGKWFSKKKPDRAPEVMTKEGIEQLKKRDYLDAADTFTRVKDRYPYSPQALLAQVKLADALYYNRKFDEAQQAYKEFEKLHPTNKSIPYVIYQQGLCFFRQRPTVDRDQTFTRKAVAEFRRLQKKFPKSKYAIKAERYKLKALEDLAGHEFYVGRFYFRTKRYASALDRFQALSQEHPTFRPGEVKEFIRKSEVLLANPNKNQGFFARLFDAQW
;
A
#
# COMPACT_ATOMS: atom_id res chain seq x y z
N MET A 1 48.04 -43.93 28.41
CA MET A 1 46.79 -43.22 28.34
C MET A 1 46.93 -42.13 27.28
N ALA A 2 46.38 -42.37 26.11
CA ALA A 2 46.36 -41.40 25.00
C ALA A 2 45.00 -40.69 24.94
N ALA A 3 44.99 -39.38 25.18
CA ALA A 3 43.78 -38.56 25.08
C ALA A 3 43.58 -38.14 23.63
N LEU A 4 42.50 -38.62 23.00
CA LEU A 4 42.02 -38.19 21.68
C LEU A 4 41.30 -36.87 21.84
N ILE A 5 41.88 -35.76 21.37
CA ILE A 5 41.24 -34.45 21.25
C ILE A 5 40.41 -34.47 19.95
N SER A 6 39.11 -34.67 20.07
CA SER A 6 38.15 -34.46 18.98
C SER A 6 38.09 -32.99 18.62
N GLY A 7 38.71 -32.65 17.48
CA GLY A 7 38.59 -31.31 16.88
C GLY A 7 37.18 -31.07 16.36
N CYS A 8 36.41 -30.19 17.01
CA CYS A 8 35.17 -29.65 16.51
C CYS A 8 35.42 -28.87 15.21
N GLY A 9 34.87 -29.38 14.11
CA GLY A 9 35.00 -28.75 12.79
C GLY A 9 34.29 -27.40 12.70
N ILE A 10 35.04 -26.32 12.87
CA ILE A 10 34.62 -24.96 12.48
C ILE A 10 34.87 -24.80 10.98
N GLY A 11 34.15 -25.52 10.20
CA GLY A 11 34.29 -25.46 8.76
C GLY A 11 32.94 -25.43 8.11
N LYS A 12 32.40 -24.22 7.86
CA LYS A 12 31.42 -23.93 6.78
C LYS A 12 30.71 -22.59 6.92
N TRP A 13 31.32 -21.56 7.46
CA TRP A 13 30.67 -20.24 7.46
C TRP A 13 31.42 -19.16 6.65
N PHE A 14 32.23 -19.57 5.71
CA PHE A 14 32.68 -18.66 4.65
C PHE A 14 31.76 -18.87 3.45
N SER A 15 30.59 -18.17 3.42
CA SER A 15 29.90 -17.94 2.18
C SER A 15 30.92 -17.38 1.17
N LYS A 16 31.26 -18.18 0.15
CA LYS A 16 32.18 -17.77 -0.93
C LYS A 16 31.62 -16.49 -1.54
N LYS A 17 32.19 -15.32 -1.23
CA LYS A 17 31.87 -14.07 -1.92
C LYS A 17 32.06 -14.37 -3.40
N LYS A 18 30.95 -14.30 -4.16
CA LYS A 18 31.01 -14.41 -5.62
C LYS A 18 32.02 -13.39 -6.14
N PRO A 19 32.91 -13.76 -7.08
CA PRO A 19 33.94 -12.84 -7.59
C PRO A 19 33.30 -11.57 -8.15
N ASP A 20 34.01 -10.46 -8.06
CA ASP A 20 33.57 -9.20 -8.60
C ASP A 20 33.47 -9.29 -10.12
N ARG A 21 32.26 -9.16 -10.65
CA ARG A 21 31.93 -9.12 -12.06
C ARG A 21 31.55 -7.69 -12.45
N ALA A 22 31.79 -7.31 -13.70
CA ALA A 22 31.42 -5.99 -14.21
C ALA A 22 29.95 -5.62 -13.88
N PRO A 23 29.65 -4.36 -13.54
CA PRO A 23 28.29 -3.93 -13.13
C PRO A 23 27.23 -4.20 -14.21
N GLU A 24 27.60 -4.18 -15.50
CA GLU A 24 26.72 -4.53 -16.62
C GLU A 24 26.28 -6.00 -16.56
N VAL A 25 27.22 -6.90 -16.27
CA VAL A 25 26.97 -8.35 -16.19
C VAL A 25 26.07 -8.64 -15.00
N MET A 26 26.37 -8.05 -13.83
CA MET A 26 25.57 -8.21 -12.62
C MET A 26 24.15 -7.62 -12.80
N THR A 27 24.04 -6.48 -13.46
CA THR A 27 22.73 -5.87 -13.73
C THR A 27 21.86 -6.74 -14.66
N LYS A 28 22.47 -7.33 -15.69
CA LYS A 28 21.77 -8.31 -16.55
C LYS A 28 21.33 -9.54 -15.76
N GLU A 29 22.19 -10.09 -14.93
CA GLU A 29 21.86 -11.23 -14.04
C GLU A 29 20.66 -10.89 -13.15
N GLY A 30 20.67 -9.74 -12.45
CA GLY A 30 19.57 -9.31 -11.61
C GLY A 30 18.25 -9.16 -12.38
N ILE A 31 18.29 -8.66 -13.62
CA ILE A 31 17.11 -8.58 -14.50
C ILE A 31 16.59 -9.98 -14.84
N GLU A 32 17.46 -10.92 -15.17
CA GLU A 32 17.04 -12.31 -15.45
C GLU A 32 16.45 -13.00 -14.21
N GLN A 33 17.03 -12.75 -13.02
CA GLN A 33 16.46 -13.22 -11.75
C GLN A 33 15.06 -12.64 -11.51
N LEU A 34 14.84 -11.34 -11.76
CA LEU A 34 13.49 -10.74 -11.70
C LEU A 34 12.51 -11.42 -12.64
N LYS A 35 12.90 -11.72 -13.89
CA LYS A 35 12.06 -12.42 -14.86
C LYS A 35 11.70 -13.83 -14.41
N LYS A 36 12.63 -14.52 -13.77
CA LYS A 36 12.43 -15.86 -13.19
C LYS A 36 11.64 -15.84 -11.88
N ARG A 37 11.34 -14.64 -11.35
CA ARG A 37 10.71 -14.41 -10.05
C ARG A 37 11.60 -14.77 -8.85
N ASP A 38 12.88 -14.87 -9.04
CA ASP A 38 13.89 -15.07 -7.98
C ASP A 38 14.19 -13.73 -7.31
N TYR A 39 13.17 -13.18 -6.64
CA TYR A 39 13.17 -11.79 -6.17
C TYR A 39 14.20 -11.51 -5.09
N LEU A 40 14.50 -12.48 -4.23
CA LEU A 40 15.53 -12.34 -3.19
C LEU A 40 16.93 -12.26 -3.80
N ASP A 41 17.23 -13.15 -4.73
CA ASP A 41 18.52 -13.15 -5.43
C ASP A 41 18.70 -11.89 -6.29
N ALA A 42 17.61 -11.44 -6.93
CA ALA A 42 17.60 -10.17 -7.67
C ALA A 42 17.89 -8.99 -6.75
N ALA A 43 17.27 -8.92 -5.57
CA ALA A 43 17.50 -7.86 -4.60
C ALA A 43 18.98 -7.85 -4.12
N ASP A 44 19.56 -9.02 -3.79
CA ASP A 44 20.96 -9.14 -3.43
C ASP A 44 21.88 -8.66 -4.57
N THR A 45 21.61 -9.13 -5.79
CA THR A 45 22.40 -8.76 -6.97
C THR A 45 22.38 -7.25 -7.21
N PHE A 46 21.21 -6.60 -7.16
CA PHE A 46 21.11 -5.15 -7.34
C PHE A 46 21.70 -4.36 -6.17
N THR A 47 21.60 -4.86 -4.94
CA THR A 47 22.29 -4.28 -3.77
C THR A 47 23.78 -4.26 -3.99
N ARG A 48 24.34 -5.38 -4.46
CA ARG A 48 25.78 -5.47 -4.76
C ARG A 48 26.22 -4.51 -5.86
N VAL A 49 25.40 -4.33 -6.92
CA VAL A 49 25.70 -3.33 -7.97
C VAL A 49 25.71 -1.92 -7.37
N LYS A 50 24.65 -1.57 -6.60
CA LYS A 50 24.52 -0.26 -5.97
C LYS A 50 25.71 0.05 -5.04
N ASP A 51 26.10 -0.91 -4.22
CA ASP A 51 27.08 -0.68 -3.15
C ASP A 51 28.54 -0.73 -3.66
N ARG A 52 28.83 -1.57 -4.65
CA ARG A 52 30.21 -1.73 -5.18
C ARG A 52 30.52 -0.77 -6.33
N TYR A 53 29.51 -0.35 -7.08
CA TYR A 53 29.68 0.48 -8.27
C TYR A 53 28.79 1.72 -8.22
N PRO A 54 28.80 2.52 -7.13
CA PRO A 54 27.84 3.61 -6.90
C PRO A 54 27.88 4.69 -7.98
N TYR A 55 29.02 4.86 -8.65
CA TYR A 55 29.22 5.86 -9.71
C TYR A 55 28.99 5.30 -11.11
N SER A 56 28.64 4.03 -11.25
CA SER A 56 28.37 3.45 -12.57
C SER A 56 26.98 3.88 -13.09
N PRO A 57 26.78 3.99 -14.40
CA PRO A 57 25.45 4.20 -14.97
C PRO A 57 24.44 3.13 -14.54
N GLN A 58 24.92 1.91 -14.26
CA GLN A 58 24.13 0.78 -13.83
C GLN A 58 23.60 0.94 -12.39
N ALA A 59 24.27 1.71 -11.53
CA ALA A 59 23.85 1.94 -10.16
C ALA A 59 22.44 2.58 -10.07
N LEU A 60 22.13 3.54 -10.94
CA LEU A 60 20.81 4.17 -11.00
C LEU A 60 19.71 3.15 -11.35
N LEU A 61 19.98 2.30 -12.32
CA LEU A 61 19.04 1.24 -12.69
C LEU A 61 18.92 0.22 -11.56
N ALA A 62 20.03 -0.18 -10.94
CA ALA A 62 20.07 -1.16 -9.86
C ALA A 62 19.27 -0.68 -8.64
N GLN A 63 19.33 0.61 -8.26
CA GLN A 63 18.55 1.16 -7.17
C GLN A 63 17.03 1.01 -7.41
N VAL A 64 16.56 1.36 -8.60
CA VAL A 64 15.13 1.20 -8.94
C VAL A 64 14.76 -0.28 -9.01
N LYS A 65 15.62 -1.13 -9.58
CA LYS A 65 15.36 -2.57 -9.71
C LYS A 65 15.43 -3.32 -8.39
N LEU A 66 16.24 -2.87 -7.45
CA LEU A 66 16.22 -3.34 -6.05
C LEU A 66 14.84 -3.09 -5.42
N ALA A 67 14.32 -1.87 -5.55
CA ALA A 67 13.00 -1.54 -5.05
C ALA A 67 11.89 -2.36 -5.75
N ASP A 68 12.02 -2.61 -7.07
CA ASP A 68 11.12 -3.50 -7.81
C ASP A 68 11.17 -4.93 -7.25
N ALA A 69 12.36 -5.48 -7.00
CA ALA A 69 12.56 -6.82 -6.46
C ALA A 69 11.91 -6.97 -5.07
N LEU A 70 12.12 -5.99 -4.19
CA LEU A 70 11.50 -5.94 -2.87
C LEU A 70 9.96 -5.88 -2.98
N TYR A 71 9.42 -5.07 -3.90
CA TYR A 71 7.97 -4.98 -4.13
C TYR A 71 7.38 -6.31 -4.60
N TYR A 72 8.01 -6.98 -5.56
CA TYR A 72 7.53 -8.27 -6.05
C TYR A 72 7.68 -9.38 -5.02
N ASN A 73 8.69 -9.28 -4.13
CA ASN A 73 8.85 -10.15 -2.97
C ASN A 73 7.88 -9.80 -1.82
N ARG A 74 6.94 -8.87 -2.02
CA ARG A 74 5.93 -8.40 -1.07
C ARG A 74 6.51 -7.70 0.17
N LYS A 75 7.77 -7.31 0.17
CA LYS A 75 8.42 -6.48 1.18
C LYS A 75 8.10 -5.01 0.94
N PHE A 76 6.81 -4.66 1.11
CA PHE A 76 6.30 -3.38 0.66
C PHE A 76 6.87 -2.18 1.40
N ASP A 77 7.20 -2.31 2.70
CA ASP A 77 7.80 -1.23 3.48
C ASP A 77 9.23 -0.96 3.04
N GLU A 78 10.03 -2.02 2.87
CA GLU A 78 11.40 -1.91 2.36
C GLU A 78 11.42 -1.34 0.93
N ALA A 79 10.51 -1.79 0.07
CA ALA A 79 10.35 -1.28 -1.29
C ALA A 79 10.00 0.21 -1.30
N GLN A 80 9.05 0.63 -0.46
CA GLN A 80 8.65 2.03 -0.35
C GLN A 80 9.81 2.92 0.09
N GLN A 81 10.60 2.48 1.07
CA GLN A 81 11.79 3.19 1.51
C GLN A 81 12.83 3.30 0.40
N ALA A 82 13.10 2.21 -0.32
CA ALA A 82 14.06 2.21 -1.44
C ALA A 82 13.61 3.15 -2.58
N TYR A 83 12.32 3.15 -2.94
CA TYR A 83 11.80 4.11 -3.92
C TYR A 83 11.90 5.56 -3.43
N LYS A 84 11.59 5.82 -2.16
CA LYS A 84 11.66 7.15 -1.56
C LYS A 84 13.10 7.65 -1.51
N GLU A 85 14.06 6.80 -1.19
CA GLU A 85 15.49 7.12 -1.23
C GLU A 85 15.94 7.49 -2.64
N PHE A 86 15.55 6.69 -3.66
CA PHE A 86 15.84 7.01 -5.04
C PHE A 86 15.27 8.36 -5.47
N GLU A 87 14.01 8.66 -5.12
CA GLU A 87 13.41 9.97 -5.41
C GLU A 87 14.17 11.12 -4.77
N LYS A 88 14.60 10.94 -3.50
CA LYS A 88 15.36 11.96 -2.76
C LYS A 88 16.73 12.22 -3.40
N LEU A 89 17.44 11.18 -3.80
CA LEU A 89 18.78 11.27 -4.37
C LEU A 89 18.78 11.73 -5.84
N HIS A 90 17.72 11.42 -6.58
CA HIS A 90 17.65 11.64 -8.04
C HIS A 90 16.34 12.34 -8.47
N PRO A 91 16.01 13.52 -7.92
CA PRO A 91 14.68 14.15 -8.08
C PRO A 91 14.33 14.56 -9.52
N THR A 92 15.32 14.70 -10.39
CA THR A 92 15.15 15.06 -11.81
C THR A 92 15.19 13.85 -12.75
N ASN A 93 15.37 12.63 -12.23
CA ASN A 93 15.47 11.43 -13.04
C ASN A 93 14.14 11.15 -13.77
N LYS A 94 14.22 10.74 -15.03
CA LYS A 94 13.06 10.39 -15.86
C LYS A 94 12.18 9.28 -15.30
N SER A 95 12.71 8.47 -14.37
CA SER A 95 11.98 7.41 -13.70
C SER A 95 11.14 7.89 -12.50
N ILE A 96 11.22 9.16 -12.10
CA ILE A 96 10.49 9.68 -10.93
C ILE A 96 8.98 9.45 -11.00
N PRO A 97 8.28 9.65 -12.14
CA PRO A 97 6.85 9.32 -12.21
C PRO A 97 6.55 7.85 -11.93
N TYR A 98 7.42 6.93 -12.38
CA TYR A 98 7.33 5.51 -12.07
C TYR A 98 7.56 5.24 -10.59
N VAL A 99 8.58 5.85 -10.01
CA VAL A 99 8.96 5.68 -8.60
C VAL A 99 7.83 6.13 -7.66
N ILE A 100 7.23 7.30 -7.90
CA ILE A 100 6.08 7.79 -7.11
C ILE A 100 4.88 6.84 -7.27
N TYR A 101 4.61 6.36 -8.48
CA TYR A 101 3.56 5.37 -8.72
C TYR A 101 3.76 4.11 -7.89
N GLN A 102 4.99 3.60 -7.84
CA GLN A 102 5.32 2.40 -7.07
C GLN A 102 5.25 2.63 -5.55
N GLN A 103 5.62 3.82 -5.05
CA GLN A 103 5.40 4.20 -3.65
C GLN A 103 3.90 4.13 -3.30
N GLY A 104 3.04 4.69 -4.15
CA GLY A 104 1.59 4.58 -4.01
C GLY A 104 1.10 3.13 -4.02
N LEU A 105 1.65 2.29 -4.91
CA LEU A 105 1.33 0.86 -4.97
C LEU A 105 1.79 0.10 -3.73
N CYS A 106 2.95 0.42 -3.14
CA CYS A 106 3.39 -0.21 -1.89
C CYS A 106 2.35 -0.01 -0.78
N PHE A 107 1.85 1.20 -0.59
CA PHE A 107 0.78 1.47 0.36
C PHE A 107 -0.54 0.81 -0.03
N PHE A 108 -0.90 0.86 -1.31
CA PHE A 108 -2.13 0.25 -1.81
C PHE A 108 -2.16 -1.27 -1.59
N ARG A 109 -1.03 -1.96 -1.68
CA ARG A 109 -0.93 -3.40 -1.41
C ARG A 109 -1.08 -3.76 0.06
N GLN A 110 -0.81 -2.82 0.95
CA GLN A 110 -0.90 -2.98 2.41
C GLN A 110 -2.23 -2.49 2.99
N ARG A 111 -3.15 -1.98 2.14
CA ARG A 111 -4.43 -1.50 2.63
C ARG A 111 -5.23 -2.63 3.30
N PRO A 112 -5.80 -2.35 4.47
CA PRO A 112 -6.58 -3.33 5.24
C PRO A 112 -8.03 -3.42 4.73
N THR A 113 -8.83 -4.25 5.39
CA THR A 113 -10.28 -4.29 5.26
C THR A 113 -10.92 -3.04 5.87
N VAL A 114 -12.17 -2.75 5.48
CA VAL A 114 -12.88 -1.51 5.86
C VAL A 114 -13.14 -1.34 7.36
N ASP A 115 -13.08 -2.40 8.14
CA ASP A 115 -13.26 -2.42 9.60
C ASP A 115 -12.01 -2.03 10.39
N ARG A 116 -10.86 -1.87 9.71
CA ARG A 116 -9.57 -1.58 10.33
C ARG A 116 -9.10 -0.15 10.03
N ASP A 117 -8.00 0.27 10.70
CA ASP A 117 -7.37 1.57 10.46
C ASP A 117 -6.97 1.75 8.98
N GLN A 118 -7.35 2.88 8.39
CA GLN A 118 -7.16 3.17 6.97
C GLN A 118 -5.90 3.99 6.66
N THR A 119 -4.90 3.98 7.52
CA THR A 119 -3.66 4.76 7.35
C THR A 119 -2.96 4.45 6.03
N PHE A 120 -2.80 3.18 5.66
CA PHE A 120 -2.17 2.79 4.39
C PHE A 120 -3.01 3.20 3.18
N THR A 121 -4.34 3.08 3.28
CA THR A 121 -5.26 3.51 2.21
C THR A 121 -5.15 5.02 1.96
N ARG A 122 -5.13 5.83 3.02
CA ARG A 122 -4.93 7.29 2.94
C ARG A 122 -3.57 7.65 2.35
N LYS A 123 -2.49 6.97 2.76
CA LYS A 123 -1.15 7.16 2.19
C LYS A 123 -1.12 6.83 0.69
N ALA A 124 -1.77 5.76 0.27
CA ALA A 124 -1.86 5.40 -1.15
C ALA A 124 -2.55 6.50 -1.97
N VAL A 125 -3.71 7.01 -1.50
CA VAL A 125 -4.42 8.13 -2.15
C VAL A 125 -3.54 9.37 -2.23
N ALA A 126 -2.81 9.71 -1.16
CA ALA A 126 -1.92 10.87 -1.13
C ALA A 126 -0.81 10.76 -2.18
N GLU A 127 -0.15 9.60 -2.30
CA GLU A 127 0.89 9.38 -3.30
C GLU A 127 0.36 9.43 -4.74
N PHE A 128 -0.80 8.84 -5.02
CA PHE A 128 -1.40 8.91 -6.34
C PHE A 128 -1.83 10.34 -6.71
N ARG A 129 -2.39 11.11 -5.78
CA ARG A 129 -2.68 12.54 -5.97
C ARG A 129 -1.40 13.36 -6.20
N ARG A 130 -0.35 13.09 -5.45
CA ARG A 130 0.96 13.73 -5.63
C ARG A 130 1.54 13.48 -7.02
N LEU A 131 1.46 12.23 -7.48
CA LEU A 131 1.89 11.86 -8.83
C LEU A 131 1.09 12.62 -9.91
N GLN A 132 -0.23 12.65 -9.80
CA GLN A 132 -1.10 13.33 -10.76
C GLN A 132 -0.88 14.84 -10.79
N LYS A 133 -0.65 15.46 -9.61
CA LYS A 133 -0.34 16.89 -9.51
C LYS A 133 1.02 17.22 -10.13
N LYS A 134 2.05 16.40 -9.86
CA LYS A 134 3.45 16.69 -10.26
C LYS A 134 3.71 16.29 -11.73
N PHE A 135 3.06 15.24 -12.21
CA PHE A 135 3.29 14.66 -13.55
C PHE A 135 1.97 14.27 -14.25
N PRO A 136 1.06 15.22 -14.51
CA PRO A 136 -0.30 14.94 -15.00
C PRO A 136 -0.33 14.21 -16.34
N LYS A 137 0.66 14.44 -17.21
CA LYS A 137 0.76 13.82 -18.54
C LYS A 137 1.47 12.45 -18.53
N SER A 138 1.95 11.98 -17.38
CA SER A 138 2.65 10.71 -17.28
C SER A 138 1.68 9.54 -17.43
N LYS A 139 2.09 8.50 -18.20
CA LYS A 139 1.36 7.23 -18.26
C LYS A 139 1.13 6.60 -16.88
N TYR A 140 1.99 6.89 -15.92
CA TYR A 140 1.85 6.39 -14.54
C TYR A 140 0.77 7.16 -13.77
N ALA A 141 0.58 8.45 -14.03
CA ALA A 141 -0.53 9.23 -13.46
C ALA A 141 -1.89 8.70 -13.94
N ILE A 142 -1.98 8.36 -15.24
CA ILE A 142 -3.18 7.73 -15.82
C ILE A 142 -3.45 6.36 -15.16
N LYS A 143 -2.41 5.52 -15.04
CA LYS A 143 -2.54 4.21 -14.38
C LYS A 143 -2.91 4.32 -12.90
N ALA A 144 -2.42 5.34 -12.20
CA ALA A 144 -2.70 5.59 -10.79
C ALA A 144 -4.18 5.90 -10.53
N GLU A 145 -4.89 6.47 -11.49
CA GLU A 145 -6.31 6.84 -11.35
C GLU A 145 -7.17 5.67 -10.86
N ARG A 146 -7.05 4.51 -11.50
CA ARG A 146 -7.81 3.31 -11.11
C ARG A 146 -7.54 2.89 -9.67
N TYR A 147 -6.28 2.92 -9.23
CA TYR A 147 -5.90 2.53 -7.87
C TYR A 147 -6.34 3.57 -6.85
N LYS A 148 -6.27 4.87 -7.22
CA LYS A 148 -6.76 5.97 -6.39
C LYS A 148 -8.27 5.86 -6.18
N LEU A 149 -9.05 5.64 -7.24
CA LEU A 149 -10.51 5.46 -7.14
C LEU A 149 -10.87 4.27 -6.25
N LYS A 150 -10.17 3.14 -6.41
CA LYS A 150 -10.39 1.97 -5.54
C LYS A 150 -10.05 2.26 -4.07
N ALA A 151 -8.95 2.98 -3.80
CA ALA A 151 -8.59 3.38 -2.44
C ALA A 151 -9.60 4.37 -1.84
N LEU A 152 -10.16 5.29 -2.64
CA LEU A 152 -11.23 6.20 -2.20
C LEU A 152 -12.52 5.43 -1.89
N GLU A 153 -12.85 4.42 -2.68
CA GLU A 153 -13.99 3.53 -2.40
C GLU A 153 -13.80 2.77 -1.08
N ASP A 154 -12.59 2.26 -0.79
CA ASP A 154 -12.28 1.59 0.46
C ASP A 154 -12.40 2.56 1.67
N LEU A 155 -11.98 3.84 1.52
CA LEU A 155 -12.18 4.88 2.54
C LEU A 155 -13.65 5.18 2.78
N ALA A 156 -14.43 5.35 1.71
CA ALA A 156 -15.88 5.54 1.81
C ALA A 156 -16.57 4.34 2.48
N GLY A 157 -16.12 3.12 2.15
CA GLY A 157 -16.59 1.89 2.80
C GLY A 157 -16.31 1.85 4.30
N HIS A 158 -15.15 2.36 4.73
CA HIS A 158 -14.81 2.49 6.15
C HIS A 158 -15.75 3.48 6.87
N GLU A 159 -15.97 4.68 6.30
CA GLU A 159 -16.88 5.66 6.89
C GLU A 159 -18.32 5.13 6.97
N PHE A 160 -18.75 4.40 5.96
CA PHE A 160 -20.04 3.71 5.97
C PHE A 160 -20.13 2.65 7.07
N TYR A 161 -19.08 1.84 7.23
CA TYR A 161 -18.98 0.83 8.30
C TYR A 161 -19.07 1.48 9.69
N VAL A 162 -18.33 2.57 9.92
CA VAL A 162 -18.36 3.34 11.17
C VAL A 162 -19.74 3.95 11.42
N GLY A 163 -20.37 4.55 10.40
CA GLY A 163 -21.74 5.08 10.48
C GLY A 163 -22.75 4.01 10.88
N ARG A 164 -22.66 2.83 10.25
CA ARG A 164 -23.52 1.68 10.61
C ARG A 164 -23.28 1.19 12.04
N PHE A 165 -22.05 1.19 12.52
CA PHE A 165 -21.73 0.84 13.90
C PHE A 165 -22.43 1.80 14.88
N TYR A 166 -22.33 3.12 14.67
CA TYR A 166 -23.03 4.11 15.50
C TYR A 166 -24.55 3.95 15.41
N PHE A 167 -25.10 3.70 14.24
CA PHE A 167 -26.51 3.45 14.05
C PHE A 167 -27.00 2.23 14.87
N ARG A 168 -26.31 1.09 14.78
CA ARG A 168 -26.64 -0.13 15.54
C ARG A 168 -26.52 0.05 17.06
N THR A 169 -25.56 0.86 17.50
CA THR A 169 -25.38 1.17 18.93
C THR A 169 -26.29 2.29 19.42
N LYS A 170 -27.31 2.69 18.62
CA LYS A 170 -28.30 3.72 18.93
C LYS A 170 -27.72 5.13 19.14
N ARG A 171 -26.49 5.37 18.68
CA ARG A 171 -25.84 6.69 18.67
C ARG A 171 -26.19 7.45 17.39
N TYR A 172 -27.49 7.77 17.25
CA TYR A 172 -28.04 8.27 15.99
C TYR A 172 -27.48 9.62 15.55
N ALA A 173 -27.13 10.51 16.47
CA ALA A 173 -26.47 11.78 16.14
C ALA A 173 -25.09 11.51 15.48
N SER A 174 -24.26 10.68 16.09
CA SER A 174 -22.97 10.33 15.51
C SER A 174 -23.10 9.56 14.18
N ALA A 175 -24.13 8.72 14.04
CA ALA A 175 -24.41 8.05 12.79
C ALA A 175 -24.80 9.05 11.69
N LEU A 176 -25.67 10.02 12.02
CA LEU A 176 -26.10 11.06 11.10
C LEU A 176 -24.92 11.89 10.59
N ASP A 177 -24.06 12.37 11.51
CA ASP A 177 -22.86 13.13 11.16
C ASP A 177 -21.96 12.35 10.17
N ARG A 178 -21.74 11.05 10.44
CA ARG A 178 -20.92 10.21 9.55
C ARG A 178 -21.53 10.00 8.18
N PHE A 179 -22.84 9.74 8.09
CA PHE A 179 -23.49 9.53 6.81
C PHE A 179 -23.64 10.83 6.01
N GLN A 180 -23.84 11.98 6.66
CA GLN A 180 -23.85 13.29 6.01
C GLN A 180 -22.46 13.63 5.45
N ALA A 181 -21.41 13.48 6.23
CA ALA A 181 -20.04 13.67 5.76
C ALA A 181 -19.71 12.73 4.58
N LEU A 182 -20.07 11.44 4.69
CA LEU A 182 -19.90 10.47 3.61
C LEU A 182 -20.62 10.89 2.32
N SER A 183 -21.87 11.39 2.43
CA SER A 183 -22.64 11.87 1.29
C SER A 183 -22.01 13.06 0.60
N GLN A 184 -21.32 13.93 1.35
CA GLN A 184 -20.64 15.11 0.83
C GLN A 184 -19.28 14.77 0.20
N GLU A 185 -18.48 13.95 0.88
CA GLU A 185 -17.10 13.64 0.45
C GLU A 185 -17.08 12.56 -0.64
N HIS A 186 -18.05 11.64 -0.63
CA HIS A 186 -18.14 10.50 -1.55
C HIS A 186 -19.55 10.33 -2.13
N PRO A 187 -20.07 11.30 -2.91
CA PRO A 187 -21.48 11.32 -3.35
C PRO A 187 -21.87 10.13 -4.23
N THR A 188 -20.91 9.45 -4.84
CA THR A 188 -21.14 8.29 -5.71
C THR A 188 -21.13 6.96 -4.94
N PHE A 189 -20.72 6.97 -3.66
CA PHE A 189 -20.66 5.75 -2.87
C PHE A 189 -22.03 5.40 -2.29
N ARG A 190 -22.67 4.36 -2.79
CA ARG A 190 -23.95 3.81 -2.31
C ARG A 190 -25.00 4.89 -1.96
N PRO A 191 -25.27 5.86 -2.85
CA PRO A 191 -26.04 7.05 -2.49
C PRO A 191 -27.44 6.74 -1.94
N GLY A 192 -28.08 5.66 -2.41
CA GLY A 192 -29.39 5.21 -1.93
C GLY A 192 -29.36 4.76 -0.48
N GLU A 193 -28.39 3.88 -0.12
CA GLU A 193 -28.23 3.37 1.25
C GLU A 193 -27.82 4.49 2.22
N VAL A 194 -26.88 5.36 1.81
CA VAL A 194 -26.43 6.49 2.63
C VAL A 194 -27.59 7.43 2.94
N LYS A 195 -28.38 7.81 1.93
CA LYS A 195 -29.59 8.66 2.09
C LYS A 195 -30.63 8.02 3.01
N GLU A 196 -30.80 6.71 2.91
CA GLU A 196 -31.73 5.98 3.78
C GLU A 196 -31.28 6.00 5.23
N PHE A 197 -29.97 5.80 5.51
CA PHE A 197 -29.44 5.87 6.87
C PHE A 197 -29.51 7.28 7.46
N ILE A 198 -29.28 8.33 6.65
CA ILE A 198 -29.49 9.73 7.05
C ILE A 198 -30.94 9.91 7.52
N ARG A 199 -31.92 9.61 6.66
CA ARG A 199 -33.34 9.73 6.99
C ARG A 199 -33.74 8.94 8.24
N LYS A 200 -33.28 7.69 8.36
CA LYS A 200 -33.55 6.84 9.54
C LYS A 200 -32.98 7.47 10.81
N SER A 201 -31.76 8.00 10.76
CA SER A 201 -31.12 8.64 11.90
C SER A 201 -31.87 9.89 12.34
N GLU A 202 -32.31 10.74 11.40
CA GLU A 202 -33.12 11.95 11.69
C GLU A 202 -34.45 11.59 12.36
N VAL A 203 -35.17 10.61 11.83
CA VAL A 203 -36.48 10.18 12.41
C VAL A 203 -36.30 9.65 13.83
N LEU A 204 -35.22 8.90 14.08
CA LEU A 204 -34.96 8.31 15.40
C LEU A 204 -34.45 9.34 16.43
N LEU A 205 -33.80 10.41 15.97
CA LEU A 205 -33.43 11.55 16.81
C LEU A 205 -34.64 12.40 17.18
N ALA A 206 -35.58 12.63 16.22
CA ALA A 206 -36.78 13.42 16.47
C ALA A 206 -37.79 12.74 17.38
N ASN A 207 -37.83 11.40 17.44
CA ASN A 207 -38.85 10.65 18.19
C ASN A 207 -38.23 9.53 19.07
N PRO A 208 -37.48 9.86 20.15
CA PRO A 208 -36.80 8.88 20.97
C PRO A 208 -37.74 7.88 21.66
N ASN A 209 -39.00 8.24 21.94
CA ASN A 209 -39.95 7.39 22.66
C ASN A 209 -40.77 6.41 21.77
N LYS A 210 -40.78 6.57 20.44
CA LYS A 210 -41.47 5.63 19.51
C LYS A 210 -40.60 4.41 19.13
N ASN A 211 -39.43 4.29 19.68
CA ASN A 211 -38.39 3.40 19.17
C ASN A 211 -38.59 1.91 19.48
N GLN A 212 -39.41 1.52 20.47
CA GLN A 212 -39.53 0.11 20.83
C GLN A 212 -40.31 -0.74 19.81
N GLY A 213 -41.33 -0.17 19.14
CA GLY A 213 -42.13 -0.90 18.14
C GLY A 213 -41.58 -0.82 16.70
N PHE A 214 -40.86 0.24 16.36
CA PHE A 214 -40.27 0.45 15.04
C PHE A 214 -39.06 -0.45 14.77
N PHE A 215 -38.28 -0.72 15.81
CA PHE A 215 -37.11 -1.62 15.72
C PHE A 215 -37.49 -3.06 15.40
N ALA A 216 -38.54 -3.60 15.99
CA ALA A 216 -39.01 -4.95 15.68
C ALA A 216 -39.27 -5.15 14.18
N ARG A 217 -39.86 -4.16 13.51
CA ARG A 217 -40.18 -4.22 12.07
C ARG A 217 -38.98 -3.93 11.13
N LEU A 218 -37.94 -3.25 11.62
CA LEU A 218 -36.76 -2.90 10.80
C LEU A 218 -35.67 -3.98 10.83
N PHE A 219 -35.61 -4.76 11.89
CA PHE A 219 -34.59 -5.79 12.05
C PHE A 219 -35.06 -7.21 11.66
N ASP A 220 -36.37 -7.45 11.55
CA ASP A 220 -36.92 -8.73 11.08
C ASP A 220 -36.84 -8.93 9.56
N ALA A 221 -36.46 -7.92 8.81
CA ALA A 221 -36.57 -7.98 7.34
C ALA A 221 -35.26 -8.23 6.59
N GLN A 222 -34.06 -8.16 7.18
CA GLN A 222 -32.79 -8.33 6.43
C GLN A 222 -31.60 -8.63 7.33
N TRP A 223 -31.40 -9.89 7.63
CA TRP A 223 -30.05 -10.47 7.94
C TRP A 223 -29.93 -11.81 7.27
#